data_d38faa61702cf620ee36ba9cd5d1a1a9
#
_entry.id   d38faa61702cf620ee36ba9cd5d1a1a9
#
_cell.length_a   1.000
_cell.length_b   1.000
_cell.length_c   1.000
_cell.angle_alpha   90.00
_cell.angle_beta   90.00
_cell.angle_gamma   90.00
#
_symmetry.space_group_name_H-M   'P 1'
#
loop_
_entity.id
_entity.type
_entity.pdbx_description
1 polymer ?
#
loop_
_entity_poly.entity_id
_entity_poly.type
_entity_poly.pdbx_seq_one_letter_code
_entity_poly.pdbx_strand_id
1 'polypeptide(L)'
;MRARAWWSGQLVADSTAAVRVDLTNEAPVLHFPSADVRFDLLPADGLVRRADGFVAFDHDRVRVEVFDGGDVKRFPTWGDISDLVDLLDVRPDGTARYVSTCRSDWRRPVVEGSQMLGQAIVAASRHASGRRVVSAHMVFPRAADARRPLQFDLDEVSAGRTFTTVGARVRQAGRCCATGTLLLDVTAPDVIRHAVDPPDVPGPDVCDPVDMAVTGRDIRVADGAYTGDPDAPVGPPVLDAWVRFRDLPADPCLHAGLLAQFTGHLSIAAALRPHAGIGQDAAHRTLSTAINAISLSLHAEVRADRWMLYHHQSTYAGDGMTHAECRVHDEAGALLASFTVEAMVRPFPQGAATDGRTSL
;
A
#
# COMPACT_ATOMS: atom_id res chain seq x y z
N MET A 1 -21.14 5.57 8.28
CA MET A 1 -19.74 5.65 8.75
C MET A 1 -19.69 6.56 9.97
N ARG A 2 -18.96 6.20 11.03
CA ARG A 2 -18.73 7.12 12.14
C ARG A 2 -17.56 8.04 11.82
N ALA A 3 -17.75 9.35 11.99
CA ALA A 3 -16.73 10.36 11.72
C ALA A 3 -16.83 11.53 12.71
N ARG A 4 -15.71 12.22 12.91
CA ARG A 4 -15.57 13.43 13.70
C ARG A 4 -14.91 14.53 12.91
N ALA A 5 -15.29 15.77 13.19
CA ALA A 5 -14.60 16.94 12.65
C ALA A 5 -14.14 17.84 13.81
N TRP A 6 -12.91 18.36 13.69
CA TRP A 6 -12.24 19.19 14.69
C TRP A 6 -11.77 20.50 14.07
N TRP A 7 -12.10 21.61 14.69
CA TRP A 7 -11.63 22.94 14.32
C TRP A 7 -11.03 23.66 15.52
N SER A 8 -9.81 24.16 15.38
CA SER A 8 -9.07 24.83 16.47
C SER A 8 -9.03 24.03 17.78
N GLY A 9 -8.92 22.70 17.70
CA GLY A 9 -8.91 21.81 18.85
C GLY A 9 -10.29 21.50 19.46
N GLN A 10 -11.37 22.06 18.91
CA GLN A 10 -12.74 21.81 19.38
C GLN A 10 -13.46 20.82 18.48
N LEU A 11 -14.24 19.91 19.07
CA LEU A 11 -15.09 18.97 18.33
C LEU A 11 -16.31 19.72 17.78
N VAL A 12 -16.37 19.87 16.46
CA VAL A 12 -17.44 20.60 15.77
C VAL A 12 -18.47 19.70 15.08
N ALA A 13 -18.16 18.42 14.90
CA ALA A 13 -19.13 17.39 14.50
C ALA A 13 -18.75 16.02 15.04
N ASP A 14 -19.75 15.20 15.45
CA ASP A 14 -19.61 13.75 15.73
C ASP A 14 -20.86 13.06 15.18
N SER A 15 -20.69 12.21 14.17
CA SER A 15 -21.79 11.55 13.47
C SER A 15 -21.49 10.09 13.22
N THR A 16 -22.51 9.24 13.36
CA THR A 16 -22.50 7.85 12.91
C THR A 16 -23.13 7.67 11.53
N ALA A 17 -23.67 8.75 10.97
CA ALA A 17 -24.35 8.79 9.69
C ALA A 17 -23.62 9.66 8.65
N ALA A 18 -22.33 9.93 8.84
CA ALA A 18 -21.52 10.61 7.84
C ALA A 18 -21.41 9.77 6.57
N VAL A 19 -21.49 10.43 5.42
CA VAL A 19 -21.48 9.80 4.10
C VAL A 19 -20.26 10.28 3.31
N ARG A 20 -19.48 9.34 2.79
CA ARG A 20 -18.39 9.63 1.87
C ARG A 20 -18.96 9.89 0.47
N VAL A 21 -18.51 10.96 -0.14
CA VAL A 21 -18.83 11.32 -1.53
C VAL A 21 -17.52 11.39 -2.31
N ASP A 22 -17.38 10.50 -3.28
CA ASP A 22 -16.23 10.48 -4.17
C ASP A 22 -16.47 11.44 -5.34
N LEU A 23 -15.52 12.34 -5.56
CA LEU A 23 -15.56 13.34 -6.62
C LEU A 23 -14.65 12.91 -7.78
N THR A 24 -15.02 13.27 -9.00
CA THR A 24 -14.21 12.98 -10.18
C THR A 24 -12.94 13.86 -10.17
N ASN A 25 -11.77 13.25 -10.11
CA ASN A 25 -10.45 13.92 -10.11
C ASN A 25 -10.18 14.85 -8.90
N GLU A 26 -10.95 14.72 -7.83
CA GLU A 26 -10.75 15.46 -6.58
C GLU A 26 -10.69 14.50 -5.39
N ALA A 27 -10.23 15.01 -4.24
CA ALA A 27 -10.28 14.26 -3.00
C ALA A 27 -11.72 13.94 -2.61
N PRO A 28 -12.00 12.75 -2.04
CA PRO A 28 -13.31 12.45 -1.51
C PRO A 28 -13.66 13.43 -0.39
N VAL A 29 -14.95 13.70 -0.21
CA VAL A 29 -15.48 14.59 0.80
C VAL A 29 -16.41 13.83 1.74
N LEU A 30 -16.36 14.12 3.04
CA LEU A 30 -17.32 13.62 4.01
C LEU A 30 -18.45 14.61 4.23
N HIS A 31 -19.66 14.12 4.03
CA HIS A 31 -20.89 14.84 4.29
C HIS A 31 -21.44 14.42 5.66
N PHE A 32 -21.53 15.37 6.57
CA PHE A 32 -22.11 15.19 7.91
C PHE A 32 -23.58 15.66 7.89
N PRO A 33 -24.53 14.94 8.49
CA PRO A 33 -25.86 15.47 8.73
C PRO A 33 -25.77 16.80 9.46
N SER A 34 -26.50 17.81 9.01
CA SER A 34 -26.46 19.16 9.62
C SER A 34 -26.85 19.17 11.11
N ALA A 35 -27.68 18.21 11.53
CA ALA A 35 -28.08 18.05 12.93
C ALA A 35 -26.91 17.64 13.84
N ASP A 36 -25.87 17.03 13.30
CA ASP A 36 -24.70 16.54 14.05
C ASP A 36 -23.55 17.56 14.07
N VAL A 37 -23.79 18.78 13.52
CA VAL A 37 -22.77 19.84 13.40
C VAL A 37 -23.01 20.98 14.37
N ARG A 38 -22.01 21.35 15.12
CA ARG A 38 -21.99 22.46 16.09
C ARG A 38 -21.65 23.78 15.38
N PHE A 39 -22.63 24.40 14.72
CA PHE A 39 -22.43 25.65 13.98
C PHE A 39 -22.05 26.82 14.86
N ASP A 40 -22.42 26.78 16.15
CA ASP A 40 -22.07 27.77 17.17
C ASP A 40 -20.55 27.87 17.41
N LEU A 41 -19.80 26.82 17.10
CA LEU A 41 -18.35 26.73 17.24
C LEU A 41 -17.57 27.05 15.95
N LEU A 42 -18.27 27.26 14.83
CA LEU A 42 -17.66 27.51 13.55
C LEU A 42 -17.63 29.00 13.21
N PRO A 43 -16.59 29.53 12.53
CA PRO A 43 -16.58 30.89 12.04
C PRO A 43 -17.64 31.07 10.95
N ALA A 44 -18.08 32.31 10.76
CA ALA A 44 -19.12 32.65 9.79
C ALA A 44 -18.72 32.35 8.33
N ASP A 45 -17.42 32.28 8.01
CA ASP A 45 -16.92 32.22 6.64
C ASP A 45 -16.12 30.96 6.30
N GLY A 46 -16.52 30.29 5.22
CA GLY A 46 -15.68 29.49 4.31
C GLY A 46 -15.17 28.13 4.80
N LEU A 47 -15.59 27.61 5.95
CA LEU A 47 -15.18 26.28 6.42
C LEU A 47 -16.11 25.15 5.99
N VAL A 48 -17.32 25.47 5.57
CA VAL A 48 -18.36 24.48 5.28
C VAL A 48 -19.08 24.75 3.96
N ARG A 49 -19.38 23.68 3.25
CA ARG A 49 -20.34 23.68 2.14
C ARG A 49 -21.61 22.97 2.62
N ARG A 50 -22.77 23.59 2.41
CA ARG A 50 -24.06 23.01 2.82
C ARG A 50 -24.83 22.58 1.59
N ALA A 51 -25.38 21.37 1.61
CA ALA A 51 -26.27 20.87 0.57
C ALA A 51 -27.24 19.83 1.16
N ASP A 52 -28.51 19.94 0.88
CA ASP A 52 -29.55 18.93 1.14
C ASP A 52 -29.56 18.33 2.56
N GLY A 53 -29.40 19.17 3.58
CA GLY A 53 -29.37 18.72 4.99
C GLY A 53 -28.03 18.18 5.46
N PHE A 54 -26.99 18.25 4.62
CA PHE A 54 -25.64 17.85 4.93
C PHE A 54 -24.65 19.03 4.91
N VAL A 55 -23.50 18.80 5.57
CA VAL A 55 -22.38 19.73 5.66
C VAL A 55 -21.10 19.01 5.29
N ALA A 56 -20.34 19.58 4.39
CA ALA A 56 -18.98 19.16 4.08
C ALA A 56 -17.98 20.21 4.60
N PHE A 57 -16.90 19.75 5.22
CA PHE A 57 -15.84 20.62 5.74
C PHE A 57 -14.71 20.78 4.74
N ASP A 58 -14.03 21.93 4.80
CA ASP A 58 -12.75 22.15 4.15
C ASP A 58 -11.66 21.36 4.91
N HIS A 59 -11.18 20.28 4.32
CA HIS A 59 -10.23 19.35 4.96
C HIS A 59 -8.81 19.93 5.14
N ASP A 60 -8.49 21.04 4.47
CA ASP A 60 -7.21 21.74 4.69
C ASP A 60 -7.22 22.54 5.98
N ARG A 61 -8.41 22.94 6.45
CA ARG A 61 -8.62 23.79 7.63
C ARG A 61 -9.27 23.07 8.78
N VAL A 62 -10.06 22.03 8.53
CA VAL A 62 -10.79 21.24 9.50
C VAL A 62 -10.24 19.82 9.50
N ARG A 63 -9.73 19.37 10.65
CA ARG A 63 -9.30 17.97 10.81
C ARG A 63 -10.54 17.09 10.87
N VAL A 64 -10.65 16.17 9.93
CA VAL A 64 -11.71 15.18 9.87
C VAL A 64 -11.12 13.79 10.13
N GLU A 65 -11.80 13.00 10.93
CA GLU A 65 -11.42 11.65 11.34
C GLU A 65 -12.55 10.67 11.08
N VAL A 66 -12.21 9.46 10.67
CA VAL A 66 -13.14 8.34 10.51
C VAL A 66 -12.75 7.20 11.46
N PHE A 67 -13.74 6.47 11.95
CA PHE A 67 -13.52 5.31 12.80
C PHE A 67 -13.54 4.04 11.95
N ASP A 68 -12.49 3.25 12.04
CA ASP A 68 -12.24 2.06 11.23
C ASP A 68 -11.70 0.92 12.10
N GLY A 69 -12.54 -0.09 12.38
CA GLY A 69 -12.12 -1.28 13.13
C GLY A 69 -11.62 -1.04 14.55
N GLY A 70 -11.99 0.09 15.16
CA GLY A 70 -11.49 0.54 16.48
C GLY A 70 -10.39 1.58 16.40
N ASP A 71 -9.77 1.75 15.25
CA ASP A 71 -8.77 2.79 14.99
C ASP A 71 -9.41 4.09 14.51
N VAL A 72 -8.66 5.18 14.65
CA VAL A 72 -9.03 6.50 14.12
C VAL A 72 -8.10 6.82 12.96
N LYS A 73 -8.66 7.07 11.78
CA LYS A 73 -7.92 7.44 10.58
C LYS A 73 -8.24 8.87 10.16
N ARG A 74 -7.23 9.60 9.69
CA ARG A 74 -7.42 10.95 9.19
C ARG A 74 -8.07 10.90 7.80
N PHE A 75 -9.15 11.64 7.64
CA PHE A 75 -9.79 11.83 6.34
C PHE A 75 -9.23 13.10 5.64
N PRO A 76 -9.10 13.13 4.31
CA PRO A 76 -9.55 12.10 3.39
C PRO A 76 -8.63 10.89 3.33
N THR A 77 -9.22 9.69 3.32
CA THR A 77 -8.51 8.45 3.04
C THR A 77 -8.32 8.32 1.52
N TRP A 78 -7.25 7.64 1.11
CA TRP A 78 -7.02 7.29 -0.30
C TRP A 78 -8.19 6.46 -0.86
N GLY A 79 -8.65 5.49 -0.08
CA GLY A 79 -9.75 4.60 -0.42
C GLY A 79 -10.07 3.67 0.73
N ASP A 80 -10.95 2.72 0.48
CA ASP A 80 -11.17 1.57 1.35
C ASP A 80 -10.60 0.29 0.73
N ILE A 81 -10.74 -0.82 1.44
CA ILE A 81 -10.22 -2.10 0.98
C ILE A 81 -10.90 -2.58 -0.31
N SER A 82 -12.17 -2.24 -0.55
CA SER A 82 -12.86 -2.62 -1.78
C SER A 82 -12.25 -1.91 -3.00
N ASP A 83 -11.82 -0.67 -2.84
CA ASP A 83 -11.10 0.08 -3.86
C ASP A 83 -9.76 -0.56 -4.20
N LEU A 84 -9.03 -1.02 -3.18
CA LEU A 84 -7.73 -1.67 -3.39
C LEU A 84 -7.90 -3.05 -4.04
N VAL A 85 -8.91 -3.82 -3.64
CA VAL A 85 -9.28 -5.08 -4.28
C VAL A 85 -9.64 -4.85 -5.75
N ASP A 86 -10.44 -3.83 -6.04
CA ASP A 86 -10.87 -3.48 -7.40
C ASP A 86 -9.68 -3.10 -8.31
N LEU A 87 -8.67 -2.41 -7.75
CA LEU A 87 -7.43 -2.12 -8.47
C LEU A 87 -6.62 -3.38 -8.79
N LEU A 88 -6.53 -4.32 -7.83
CA LEU A 88 -5.79 -5.57 -8.01
C LEU A 88 -6.52 -6.56 -8.92
N ASP A 89 -7.84 -6.48 -8.99
CA ASP A 89 -8.71 -7.34 -9.77
C ASP A 89 -8.65 -7.01 -11.27
N VAL A 90 -7.46 -7.19 -11.87
CA VAL A 90 -7.25 -6.92 -13.31
C VAL A 90 -8.12 -7.83 -14.17
N ARG A 91 -8.71 -7.29 -15.23
CA ARG A 91 -9.68 -7.97 -16.10
C ARG A 91 -9.04 -8.36 -17.43
N PRO A 92 -9.44 -9.50 -18.02
CA PRO A 92 -9.01 -9.87 -19.36
C PRO A 92 -9.37 -8.80 -20.40
N ASP A 93 -8.44 -8.47 -21.28
CA ASP A 93 -8.59 -7.54 -22.41
C ASP A 93 -7.98 -8.17 -23.69
N GLY A 94 -8.40 -9.38 -23.99
CA GLY A 94 -7.91 -10.18 -25.11
C GLY A 94 -7.08 -11.39 -24.66
N THR A 95 -6.37 -12.00 -25.62
CA THR A 95 -5.50 -13.15 -25.34
C THR A 95 -4.22 -12.68 -24.65
N ALA A 96 -3.92 -13.22 -23.46
CA ALA A 96 -2.72 -12.89 -22.69
C ALA A 96 -2.55 -11.39 -22.36
N ARG A 97 -3.65 -10.62 -22.37
CA ARG A 97 -3.69 -9.21 -21.99
C ARG A 97 -4.72 -8.99 -20.89
N TYR A 98 -4.35 -8.13 -19.94
CA TYR A 98 -5.22 -7.73 -18.83
C TYR A 98 -5.17 -6.21 -18.67
N VAL A 99 -6.22 -5.64 -18.09
CA VAL A 99 -6.33 -4.21 -17.82
C VAL A 99 -6.80 -3.98 -16.39
N SER A 100 -6.23 -2.97 -15.73
CA SER A 100 -6.66 -2.54 -14.41
C SER A 100 -7.79 -1.53 -14.51
N THR A 101 -8.55 -1.38 -13.43
CA THR A 101 -9.25 -0.13 -13.13
C THR A 101 -8.23 0.97 -12.82
N CYS A 102 -8.69 2.20 -12.59
CA CYS A 102 -7.84 3.31 -12.16
C CYS A 102 -8.58 4.12 -11.09
N ARG A 103 -7.81 4.78 -10.25
CA ARG A 103 -8.35 5.70 -9.24
C ARG A 103 -7.60 7.02 -9.27
N SER A 104 -8.31 8.09 -8.95
CA SER A 104 -7.70 9.38 -8.74
C SER A 104 -7.12 9.43 -7.32
N ASP A 105 -5.80 9.45 -7.20
CA ASP A 105 -5.13 9.84 -5.95
C ASP A 105 -4.75 11.32 -6.07
N TRP A 106 -5.48 12.16 -5.40
CA TRP A 106 -5.26 13.60 -5.43
C TRP A 106 -3.97 14.05 -4.74
N ARG A 107 -3.44 13.23 -3.81
CA ARG A 107 -2.18 13.52 -3.10
C ARG A 107 -0.97 13.11 -3.91
N ARG A 108 -1.04 11.94 -4.55
CA ARG A 108 0.06 11.33 -5.28
C ARG A 108 -0.47 10.53 -6.45
N PRO A 109 -0.65 11.13 -7.62
CA PRO A 109 -1.20 10.45 -8.78
C PRO A 109 -0.20 9.46 -9.41
N VAL A 110 0.54 8.73 -8.60
CA VAL A 110 1.56 7.76 -9.03
C VAL A 110 1.17 6.37 -8.56
N VAL A 111 1.19 5.41 -9.48
CA VAL A 111 1.00 4.00 -9.15
C VAL A 111 2.25 3.45 -8.47
N GLU A 112 2.08 2.82 -7.32
CA GLU A 112 3.18 2.16 -6.61
C GLU A 112 3.70 0.94 -7.38
N GLY A 113 5.02 0.72 -7.35
CA GLY A 113 5.63 -0.46 -7.99
C GLY A 113 5.06 -1.78 -7.48
N SER A 114 4.86 -1.88 -6.16
CA SER A 114 4.26 -3.06 -5.52
C SER A 114 2.79 -3.28 -5.90
N GLN A 115 2.04 -2.23 -6.21
CA GLN A 115 0.70 -2.38 -6.81
C GLN A 115 0.80 -3.07 -8.18
N MET A 116 1.72 -2.62 -9.05
CA MET A 116 1.92 -3.26 -10.35
C MET A 116 2.39 -4.72 -10.21
N LEU A 117 3.20 -5.04 -9.18
CA LEU A 117 3.58 -6.42 -8.86
C LEU A 117 2.37 -7.26 -8.45
N GLY A 118 1.53 -6.78 -7.54
CA GLY A 118 0.31 -7.48 -7.11
C GLY A 118 -0.64 -7.73 -8.27
N GLN A 119 -0.85 -6.73 -9.12
CA GLN A 119 -1.67 -6.83 -10.34
C GLN A 119 -1.09 -7.84 -11.35
N ALA A 120 0.23 -7.88 -11.52
CA ALA A 120 0.89 -8.86 -12.39
C ALA A 120 0.73 -10.30 -11.87
N ILE A 121 0.79 -10.49 -10.53
CA ILE A 121 0.53 -11.79 -9.89
C ILE A 121 -0.91 -12.23 -10.16
N VAL A 122 -1.89 -11.36 -9.99
CA VAL A 122 -3.30 -11.66 -10.28
C VAL A 122 -3.50 -12.00 -11.76
N ALA A 123 -2.91 -11.20 -12.68
CA ALA A 123 -2.99 -11.44 -14.11
C ALA A 123 -2.39 -12.80 -14.49
N ALA A 124 -1.19 -13.13 -13.99
CA ALA A 124 -0.51 -14.39 -14.29
C ALA A 124 -1.25 -15.60 -13.72
N SER A 125 -1.80 -15.50 -12.50
CA SER A 125 -2.61 -16.55 -11.88
C SER A 125 -3.87 -16.85 -12.69
N ARG A 126 -4.51 -15.82 -13.24
CA ARG A 126 -5.69 -15.99 -14.11
C ARG A 126 -5.33 -16.53 -15.50
N HIS A 127 -4.18 -16.11 -16.02
CA HIS A 127 -3.69 -16.57 -17.31
C HIS A 127 -3.36 -18.07 -17.28
N ALA A 128 -2.65 -18.53 -16.26
CA ALA A 128 -2.29 -19.93 -16.06
C ALA A 128 -3.16 -20.59 -14.99
N SER A 129 -4.47 -20.65 -15.22
CA SER A 129 -5.45 -21.20 -14.26
C SER A 129 -5.06 -22.59 -13.76
N GLY A 130 -5.29 -22.87 -12.47
CA GLY A 130 -4.90 -24.11 -11.80
C GLY A 130 -3.44 -24.16 -11.37
N ARG A 131 -2.69 -23.08 -11.53
CA ARG A 131 -1.33 -22.90 -11.05
C ARG A 131 -1.26 -21.74 -10.06
N ARG A 132 -0.35 -21.83 -9.09
CA ARG A 132 -0.05 -20.74 -8.15
C ARG A 132 1.25 -20.03 -8.57
N VAL A 133 1.32 -18.72 -8.39
CA VAL A 133 2.59 -18.00 -8.51
C VAL A 133 3.47 -18.38 -7.33
N VAL A 134 4.69 -18.83 -7.60
CA VAL A 134 5.69 -19.16 -6.58
C VAL A 134 6.81 -18.15 -6.50
N SER A 135 7.11 -17.42 -7.59
CA SER A 135 8.00 -16.28 -7.55
C SER A 135 7.66 -15.25 -8.61
N ALA A 136 8.00 -13.99 -8.32
CA ALA A 136 7.87 -12.87 -9.23
C ALA A 136 9.05 -11.91 -9.01
N HIS A 137 9.68 -11.47 -10.11
CA HIS A 137 10.66 -10.40 -10.09
C HIS A 137 10.20 -9.29 -11.04
N MET A 138 10.11 -8.07 -10.54
CA MET A 138 9.72 -6.91 -11.35
C MET A 138 10.62 -5.71 -11.12
N VAL A 139 10.91 -4.99 -12.21
CA VAL A 139 11.64 -3.72 -12.24
C VAL A 139 10.68 -2.62 -12.71
N PHE A 140 10.79 -1.43 -12.10
CA PHE A 140 9.90 -0.30 -12.31
C PHE A 140 10.65 0.90 -12.92
N PRO A 141 10.95 0.87 -14.24
CA PRO A 141 11.78 1.90 -14.89
C PRO A 141 11.07 3.25 -15.02
N ARG A 142 9.74 3.31 -14.81
CA ARG A 142 8.95 4.52 -15.00
C ARG A 142 7.73 4.53 -14.11
N ALA A 143 7.45 5.70 -13.51
CA ALA A 143 6.19 5.95 -12.82
C ALA A 143 4.99 5.87 -13.79
N ALA A 144 3.87 5.34 -13.30
CA ALA A 144 2.59 5.35 -13.98
C ALA A 144 1.62 6.30 -13.27
N ASP A 145 0.68 6.87 -14.01
CA ASP A 145 -0.35 7.78 -13.51
C ASP A 145 -1.54 6.96 -12.97
N ALA A 146 -1.86 7.11 -11.69
CA ALA A 146 -2.96 6.40 -11.03
C ALA A 146 -4.35 6.71 -11.61
N ARG A 147 -4.49 7.84 -12.31
CA ARG A 147 -5.74 8.28 -12.96
C ARG A 147 -6.02 7.56 -14.29
N ARG A 148 -5.14 6.69 -14.75
CA ARG A 148 -5.24 5.98 -16.02
C ARG A 148 -5.07 4.48 -15.80
N PRO A 149 -5.82 3.64 -16.55
CA PRO A 149 -5.65 2.20 -16.43
C PRO A 149 -4.25 1.75 -16.88
N LEU A 150 -3.79 0.66 -16.28
CA LEU A 150 -2.59 -0.07 -16.67
C LEU A 150 -2.98 -1.25 -17.56
N GLN A 151 -2.15 -1.54 -18.54
CA GLN A 151 -2.26 -2.69 -19.42
C GLN A 151 -1.12 -3.66 -19.08
N PHE A 152 -1.48 -4.93 -18.88
CA PHE A 152 -0.56 -6.03 -18.58
C PHE A 152 -0.52 -6.95 -19.80
N ASP A 153 0.59 -6.92 -20.54
CA ASP A 153 0.85 -7.86 -21.61
C ASP A 153 1.65 -9.03 -21.04
N LEU A 154 1.11 -10.23 -21.13
CA LEU A 154 1.74 -11.46 -20.67
C LEU A 154 2.32 -12.24 -21.87
N ASP A 155 3.53 -12.77 -21.69
CA ASP A 155 4.23 -13.63 -22.63
C ASP A 155 4.55 -14.97 -21.98
N GLU A 156 3.94 -16.04 -22.46
CA GLU A 156 4.23 -17.38 -21.96
C GLU A 156 5.57 -17.85 -22.52
N VAL A 157 6.65 -17.60 -21.75
CA VAL A 157 8.01 -17.97 -22.11
C VAL A 157 8.17 -19.50 -22.18
N SER A 158 7.50 -20.21 -21.27
CA SER A 158 7.51 -21.68 -21.21
C SER A 158 6.29 -22.18 -20.45
N ALA A 159 5.62 -23.21 -20.98
CA ALA A 159 4.54 -23.93 -20.31
C ALA A 159 4.86 -25.43 -20.31
N GLY A 160 5.37 -25.91 -19.18
CA GLY A 160 5.62 -27.33 -18.92
C GLY A 160 4.50 -27.97 -18.10
N ARG A 161 4.65 -29.27 -17.85
CA ARG A 161 3.70 -30.00 -17.00
C ARG A 161 3.67 -29.51 -15.56
N THR A 162 4.82 -29.13 -15.00
CA THR A 162 4.98 -28.72 -13.60
C THR A 162 5.04 -27.20 -13.46
N PHE A 163 5.83 -26.53 -14.31
CA PHE A 163 6.08 -25.10 -14.23
C PHE A 163 5.59 -24.36 -15.49
N THR A 164 5.15 -23.14 -15.28
CA THR A 164 4.93 -22.13 -16.32
C THR A 164 5.74 -20.89 -15.98
N THR A 165 6.48 -20.37 -16.95
CA THR A 165 7.18 -19.09 -16.83
C THR A 165 6.48 -18.05 -17.68
N VAL A 166 6.11 -16.95 -17.07
CA VAL A 166 5.39 -15.84 -17.73
C VAL A 166 6.23 -14.57 -17.63
N GLY A 167 6.56 -13.97 -18.78
CA GLY A 167 7.03 -12.60 -18.87
C GLY A 167 5.84 -11.65 -18.72
N ALA A 168 5.99 -10.61 -17.92
CA ALA A 168 4.98 -9.57 -17.76
C ALA A 168 5.54 -8.21 -18.18
N ARG A 169 4.76 -7.45 -18.95
CA ARG A 169 5.10 -6.08 -19.33
C ARG A 169 3.91 -5.19 -19.04
N VAL A 170 4.12 -4.24 -18.12
CA VAL A 170 3.08 -3.27 -17.72
C VAL A 170 3.26 -2.00 -18.53
N ARG A 171 2.19 -1.56 -19.19
CA ARG A 171 2.19 -0.38 -20.04
C ARG A 171 1.11 0.61 -19.65
N GLN A 172 1.39 1.86 -19.92
CA GLN A 172 0.39 2.93 -19.84
C GLN A 172 0.62 3.90 -21.01
N ALA A 173 -0.42 4.19 -21.79
CA ALA A 173 -0.34 5.02 -22.99
C ALA A 173 0.83 4.63 -23.93
N GLY A 174 1.02 3.32 -24.14
CA GLY A 174 2.09 2.74 -25.00
C GLY A 174 3.49 2.71 -24.38
N ARG A 175 3.71 3.33 -23.21
CA ARG A 175 5.02 3.37 -22.53
C ARG A 175 5.13 2.23 -21.50
N CYS A 176 6.31 1.59 -21.42
CA CYS A 176 6.58 0.56 -20.44
C CYS A 176 6.81 1.21 -19.06
N CYS A 177 6.02 0.81 -18.06
CA CYS A 177 6.11 1.26 -16.66
C CYS A 177 6.75 0.20 -15.77
N ALA A 178 6.54 -1.09 -16.07
CA ALA A 178 7.19 -2.18 -15.37
C ALA A 178 7.42 -3.36 -16.30
N THR A 179 8.42 -4.18 -15.98
CA THR A 179 8.69 -5.46 -16.65
C THR A 179 9.16 -6.47 -15.63
N GLY A 180 8.82 -7.74 -15.84
CA GLY A 180 9.20 -8.79 -14.91
C GLY A 180 8.97 -10.19 -15.45
N THR A 181 9.33 -11.16 -14.61
CA THR A 181 9.13 -12.59 -14.87
C THR A 181 8.47 -13.22 -13.65
N LEU A 182 7.47 -14.06 -13.90
CA LEU A 182 6.76 -14.83 -12.88
C LEU A 182 6.91 -16.32 -13.16
N LEU A 183 7.16 -17.08 -12.11
CA LEU A 183 7.18 -18.54 -12.13
C LEU A 183 5.93 -19.05 -11.42
N LEU A 184 5.21 -19.95 -12.09
CA LEU A 184 4.02 -20.63 -11.56
C LEU A 184 4.25 -22.13 -11.52
N ASP A 185 3.69 -22.80 -10.52
CA ASP A 185 3.76 -24.26 -10.39
C ASP A 185 2.39 -24.89 -10.14
N VAL A 186 2.37 -26.21 -10.18
CA VAL A 186 1.31 -27.04 -9.61
C VAL A 186 1.79 -27.57 -8.26
N THR A 187 0.88 -27.65 -7.29
CA THR A 187 1.19 -28.17 -5.96
C THR A 187 1.79 -29.60 -6.03
N ALA A 188 2.87 -29.82 -5.32
CA ALA A 188 3.53 -31.12 -5.18
C ALA A 188 3.66 -31.49 -3.69
N PRO A 189 3.75 -32.80 -3.36
CA PRO A 189 4.00 -33.22 -2.00
C PRO A 189 5.43 -32.84 -1.55
N ASP A 190 5.59 -32.52 -0.27
CA ASP A 190 6.88 -32.22 0.32
C ASP A 190 7.74 -33.48 0.43
N VAL A 191 8.98 -33.38 -0.04
CA VAL A 191 10.04 -34.38 0.23
C VAL A 191 10.97 -33.89 1.35
N ILE A 192 11.17 -32.57 1.42
CA ILE A 192 11.88 -31.86 2.48
C ILE A 192 11.06 -30.67 2.93
N ARG A 193 11.15 -30.30 4.21
CA ARG A 193 10.46 -29.13 4.74
C ARG A 193 11.30 -28.46 5.82
N HIS A 194 11.58 -27.17 5.65
CA HIS A 194 12.14 -26.28 6.67
C HIS A 194 11.79 -24.83 6.30
N ALA A 195 11.77 -23.94 7.27
CA ALA A 195 11.65 -22.51 7.11
C ALA A 195 12.45 -21.83 8.23
N VAL A 196 12.77 -20.54 8.03
CA VAL A 196 13.31 -19.71 9.11
C VAL A 196 12.19 -19.38 10.11
N ASP A 197 12.55 -19.30 11.38
CA ASP A 197 11.63 -18.87 12.43
C ASP A 197 11.26 -17.39 12.27
N PRO A 198 10.07 -16.98 12.74
CA PRO A 198 9.70 -15.56 12.80
C PRO A 198 10.61 -14.82 13.80
N PRO A 199 10.80 -13.50 13.63
CA PRO A 199 11.47 -12.68 14.64
C PRO A 199 10.65 -12.68 15.94
N ASP A 200 11.33 -12.46 17.06
CA ASP A 200 10.69 -12.26 18.37
C ASP A 200 10.11 -10.84 18.45
N VAL A 201 8.85 -10.69 18.09
CA VAL A 201 8.13 -9.42 18.00
C VAL A 201 6.83 -9.52 18.78
N PRO A 202 6.43 -8.47 19.53
CA PRO A 202 5.13 -8.43 20.18
C PRO A 202 3.98 -8.66 19.21
N GLY A 203 2.91 -9.30 19.69
CA GLY A 203 1.71 -9.52 18.88
C GLY A 203 1.00 -8.20 18.47
N PRO A 204 0.09 -8.25 17.50
CA PRO A 204 -0.53 -7.05 16.93
C PRO A 204 -1.35 -6.25 17.94
N ASP A 205 -1.86 -6.87 19.00
CA ASP A 205 -2.71 -6.21 20.00
C ASP A 205 -1.94 -5.20 20.88
N VAL A 206 -0.62 -5.32 20.98
CA VAL A 206 0.23 -4.44 21.79
C VAL A 206 1.14 -3.54 20.94
N CYS A 207 1.11 -3.68 19.62
CA CYS A 207 1.84 -2.81 18.70
C CYS A 207 1.04 -1.56 18.34
N ASP A 208 1.73 -0.46 18.03
CA ASP A 208 1.11 0.82 17.70
C ASP A 208 0.39 0.82 16.36
N PRO A 209 -0.84 1.37 16.28
CA PRO A 209 -1.54 1.52 15.02
C PRO A 209 -0.87 2.57 14.12
N VAL A 210 -0.76 2.27 12.83
CA VAL A 210 -0.26 3.20 11.81
C VAL A 210 -1.34 3.46 10.77
N ASP A 211 -1.60 4.74 10.50
CA ASP A 211 -2.54 5.17 9.46
C ASP A 211 -1.80 5.41 8.14
N MET A 212 -2.06 4.54 7.16
CA MET A 212 -1.60 4.71 5.78
C MET A 212 -2.77 5.03 4.83
N ALA A 213 -3.79 5.72 5.35
CA ALA A 213 -4.90 6.29 4.60
C ALA A 213 -5.75 5.29 3.78
N VAL A 214 -5.82 4.03 4.17
CA VAL A 214 -6.74 3.03 3.60
C VAL A 214 -7.61 2.45 4.71
N THR A 215 -8.93 2.57 4.58
CA THR A 215 -9.86 1.91 5.51
C THR A 215 -10.03 0.43 5.17
N GLY A 216 -10.26 -0.42 6.17
CA GLY A 216 -10.29 -1.88 6.00
C GLY A 216 -8.92 -2.55 5.98
N ARG A 217 -7.82 -1.77 6.11
CA ARG A 217 -6.46 -2.27 6.29
C ARG A 217 -5.94 -1.88 7.67
N ASP A 218 -5.67 -2.86 8.50
CA ASP A 218 -5.08 -2.68 9.83
C ASP A 218 -3.57 -2.85 9.74
N ILE A 219 -2.81 -1.89 10.28
CA ILE A 219 -1.34 -1.92 10.35
C ILE A 219 -0.95 -1.64 11.80
N ARG A 220 -0.05 -2.46 12.34
CA ARG A 220 0.52 -2.31 13.68
C ARG A 220 2.04 -2.38 13.57
N VAL A 221 2.75 -1.39 14.07
CA VAL A 221 4.22 -1.36 14.02
C VAL A 221 4.80 -1.56 15.40
N ALA A 222 5.77 -2.46 15.49
CA ALA A 222 6.47 -2.73 16.74
C ALA A 222 7.44 -1.57 17.09
N ASP A 223 7.65 -1.36 18.40
CA ASP A 223 8.68 -0.47 18.98
C ASP A 223 8.64 0.99 18.49
N GLY A 224 7.48 1.48 18.04
CA GLY A 224 7.38 2.84 17.52
C GLY A 224 8.31 3.12 16.32
N ALA A 225 8.72 2.08 15.61
CA ALA A 225 9.76 2.14 14.57
C ALA A 225 9.38 2.98 13.33
N TYR A 226 8.08 3.24 13.14
CA TYR A 226 7.57 4.06 12.04
C TYR A 226 7.16 5.43 12.57
N THR A 227 8.05 6.41 12.48
CA THR A 227 7.79 7.77 12.99
C THR A 227 8.19 8.84 11.98
N GLY A 228 7.42 9.93 11.93
CA GLY A 228 7.75 11.14 11.18
C GLY A 228 8.63 12.12 11.97
N ASP A 229 8.86 11.87 13.26
CA ASP A 229 9.64 12.74 14.14
C ASP A 229 11.15 12.61 13.81
N PRO A 230 11.80 13.68 13.32
CA PRO A 230 13.23 13.65 13.03
C PRO A 230 14.11 13.56 14.31
N ASP A 231 13.56 13.91 15.47
CA ASP A 231 14.24 13.85 16.77
C ASP A 231 14.03 12.51 17.49
N ALA A 232 13.28 11.57 16.87
CA ALA A 232 13.08 10.24 17.43
C ALA A 232 14.41 9.51 17.59
N PRO A 233 14.55 8.64 18.61
CA PRO A 233 15.74 7.81 18.79
C PRO A 233 16.03 6.95 17.56
N VAL A 234 17.30 6.89 17.15
CA VAL A 234 17.74 5.98 16.11
C VAL A 234 17.67 4.53 16.59
N GLY A 235 17.44 3.61 15.67
CA GLY A 235 17.36 2.17 15.94
C GLY A 235 18.09 1.35 14.88
N PRO A 236 18.08 0.03 15.00
CA PRO A 236 18.64 -0.84 13.97
C PRO A 236 17.87 -0.67 12.65
N PRO A 237 18.45 -1.02 11.49
CA PRO A 237 17.78 -0.93 10.17
C PRO A 237 16.74 -2.04 9.98
N VAL A 238 15.88 -2.21 10.96
CA VAL A 238 14.85 -3.24 11.04
C VAL A 238 13.51 -2.59 11.36
N LEU A 239 12.45 -3.05 10.70
CA LEU A 239 11.08 -2.61 10.99
C LEU A 239 10.14 -3.81 10.88
N ASP A 240 9.39 -4.04 11.93
CA ASP A 240 8.42 -5.11 12.04
C ASP A 240 7.00 -4.55 12.06
N ALA A 241 6.15 -5.06 11.17
CA ALA A 241 4.78 -4.60 11.06
C ALA A 241 3.80 -5.75 10.85
N TRP A 242 2.77 -5.81 11.68
CA TRP A 242 1.61 -6.63 11.48
C TRP A 242 0.63 -5.94 10.53
N VAL A 243 0.15 -6.67 9.53
CA VAL A 243 -0.79 -6.17 8.52
C VAL A 243 -1.92 -7.15 8.34
N ARG A 244 -3.15 -6.65 8.27
CA ARG A 244 -4.35 -7.42 7.97
C ARG A 244 -5.29 -6.60 7.12
N PHE A 245 -6.00 -7.27 6.20
CA PHE A 245 -7.04 -6.65 5.38
C PHE A 245 -8.39 -7.28 5.74
N ARG A 246 -9.42 -6.46 5.98
CA ARG A 246 -10.76 -6.92 6.37
C ARG A 246 -11.67 -7.04 5.16
N ASP A 247 -12.73 -7.85 5.29
CA ASP A 247 -13.81 -7.95 4.32
C ASP A 247 -13.36 -8.31 2.89
N LEU A 248 -12.40 -9.24 2.78
CA LEU A 248 -11.85 -9.69 1.49
C LEU A 248 -12.73 -10.76 0.82
N PRO A 249 -12.79 -10.76 -0.53
CA PRO A 249 -13.35 -11.88 -1.27
C PRO A 249 -12.47 -13.13 -1.10
N ALA A 250 -13.10 -14.33 -1.20
CA ALA A 250 -12.41 -15.61 -1.06
C ALA A 250 -11.65 -16.02 -2.34
N ASP A 251 -10.87 -15.12 -2.94
CA ASP A 251 -10.07 -15.36 -4.13
C ASP A 251 -8.58 -15.41 -3.75
N PRO A 252 -7.92 -16.60 -3.80
CA PRO A 252 -6.51 -16.75 -3.43
C PRO A 252 -5.56 -15.84 -4.23
N CYS A 253 -5.91 -15.53 -5.49
CA CYS A 253 -5.08 -14.64 -6.32
C CYS A 253 -5.07 -13.22 -5.76
N LEU A 254 -6.21 -12.74 -5.26
CA LEU A 254 -6.31 -11.42 -4.65
C LEU A 254 -5.59 -11.35 -3.30
N HIS A 255 -5.64 -12.41 -2.49
CA HIS A 255 -4.88 -12.49 -1.25
C HIS A 255 -3.37 -12.43 -1.51
N ALA A 256 -2.86 -13.18 -2.50
CA ALA A 256 -1.46 -13.11 -2.92
C ALA A 256 -1.10 -11.73 -3.50
N GLY A 257 -2.00 -11.14 -4.29
CA GLY A 257 -1.87 -9.78 -4.83
C GLY A 257 -1.79 -8.70 -3.75
N LEU A 258 -2.59 -8.82 -2.69
CA LEU A 258 -2.57 -7.90 -1.53
C LEU A 258 -1.28 -8.02 -0.72
N LEU A 259 -0.80 -9.26 -0.46
CA LEU A 259 0.51 -9.44 0.16
C LEU A 259 1.59 -8.75 -0.68
N ALA A 260 1.60 -8.98 -1.99
CA ALA A 260 2.57 -8.39 -2.89
C ALA A 260 2.46 -6.85 -2.95
N GLN A 261 1.25 -6.30 -2.93
CA GLN A 261 1.03 -4.85 -2.92
C GLN A 261 1.68 -4.19 -1.69
N PHE A 262 1.64 -4.85 -0.53
CA PHE A 262 2.22 -4.27 0.68
C PHE A 262 3.76 -4.38 0.73
N THR A 263 4.41 -5.17 -0.11
CA THR A 263 5.90 -5.31 -0.14
C THR A 263 6.64 -4.01 -0.46
N GLY A 264 6.01 -3.04 -1.12
CA GLY A 264 6.59 -1.72 -1.41
C GLY A 264 6.57 -0.75 -0.23
N HIS A 265 5.94 -1.13 0.88
CA HIS A 265 5.85 -0.30 2.07
C HIS A 265 6.98 -0.66 3.06
N LEU A 266 7.37 0.28 3.90
CA LEU A 266 8.21 0.12 5.08
C LEU A 266 9.70 -0.21 4.86
N SER A 267 10.14 -0.77 3.72
CA SER A 267 11.56 -1.08 3.48
C SER A 267 12.46 0.16 3.48
N ILE A 268 11.97 1.27 2.90
CA ILE A 268 12.68 2.56 2.97
C ILE A 268 12.68 3.07 4.42
N ALA A 269 11.58 2.89 5.16
CA ALA A 269 11.50 3.25 6.57
C ALA A 269 12.55 2.53 7.41
N ALA A 270 12.70 1.22 7.20
CA ALA A 270 13.75 0.44 7.86
C ALA A 270 15.16 0.99 7.55
N ALA A 271 15.41 1.40 6.29
CA ALA A 271 16.67 1.99 5.89
C ALA A 271 16.94 3.37 6.52
N LEU A 272 15.93 4.17 6.76
CA LEU A 272 16.06 5.50 7.37
C LEU A 272 16.30 5.44 8.89
N ARG A 273 15.83 4.39 9.56
CA ARG A 273 15.81 4.26 11.02
C ARG A 273 17.17 4.46 11.74
N PRO A 274 18.34 4.06 11.19
CA PRO A 274 19.64 4.31 11.82
C PRO A 274 20.14 5.75 11.72
N HIS A 275 19.44 6.63 10.99
CA HIS A 275 19.94 7.96 10.64
C HIS A 275 19.24 9.05 11.44
N ALA A 276 19.98 9.69 12.37
CA ALA A 276 19.48 10.83 13.16
C ALA A 276 19.06 12.02 12.26
N GLY A 277 17.99 12.69 12.64
CA GLY A 277 17.47 13.85 11.92
C GLY A 277 16.63 13.52 10.69
N ILE A 278 16.35 12.22 10.42
CA ILE A 278 15.59 11.78 9.25
C ILE A 278 14.44 10.87 9.69
N GLY A 279 13.23 11.42 9.77
CA GLY A 279 12.01 10.62 9.98
C GLY A 279 11.33 10.25 8.67
N GLN A 280 10.25 9.45 8.75
CA GLN A 280 9.43 9.06 7.58
C GLN A 280 8.85 10.26 6.83
N ASP A 281 8.59 11.36 7.52
CA ASP A 281 8.12 12.62 6.93
C ASP A 281 9.10 13.23 5.93
N ALA A 282 10.37 12.84 5.95
CA ALA A 282 11.36 13.26 4.96
C ALA A 282 11.09 12.64 3.57
N ALA A 283 10.49 11.44 3.53
CA ALA A 283 10.13 10.79 2.27
C ALA A 283 9.10 11.65 1.50
N HIS A 284 9.40 11.94 0.23
CA HIS A 284 8.61 12.79 -0.67
C HIS A 284 8.49 14.28 -0.27
N ARG A 285 9.18 14.73 0.79
CA ARG A 285 9.28 16.16 1.17
C ARG A 285 10.68 16.69 0.93
N THR A 286 11.65 16.12 1.59
CA THR A 286 13.07 16.47 1.46
C THR A 286 13.88 15.41 0.73
N LEU A 287 13.39 14.17 0.73
CA LEU A 287 13.98 13.03 0.03
C LEU A 287 13.07 12.55 -1.10
N SER A 288 13.65 12.42 -2.28
CA SER A 288 13.05 11.70 -3.41
C SER A 288 13.24 10.21 -3.20
N THR A 289 12.14 9.48 -3.05
CA THR A 289 12.15 8.04 -2.79
C THR A 289 11.30 7.30 -3.81
N ALA A 290 11.78 6.16 -4.28
CA ALA A 290 11.06 5.30 -5.20
C ALA A 290 11.52 3.84 -5.08
N ILE A 291 10.61 2.90 -5.25
CA ILE A 291 10.95 1.49 -5.40
C ILE A 291 11.39 1.27 -6.86
N ASN A 292 12.54 0.64 -7.06
CA ASN A 292 13.12 0.36 -8.37
C ASN A 292 12.91 -1.10 -8.80
N ALA A 293 13.00 -2.04 -7.86
CA ALA A 293 12.73 -3.44 -8.14
C ALA A 293 12.22 -4.17 -6.89
N ILE A 294 11.43 -5.23 -7.10
CA ILE A 294 10.99 -6.16 -6.07
C ILE A 294 11.16 -7.59 -6.60
N SER A 295 11.78 -8.45 -5.80
CA SER A 295 11.80 -9.90 -6.01
C SER A 295 11.01 -10.54 -4.87
N LEU A 296 9.97 -11.31 -5.19
CA LEU A 296 9.06 -11.95 -4.24
C LEU A 296 9.02 -13.45 -4.48
N SER A 297 9.13 -14.25 -3.43
CA SER A 297 8.85 -15.70 -3.42
C SER A 297 7.71 -16.00 -2.46
N LEU A 298 6.69 -16.69 -2.93
CA LEU A 298 5.54 -17.16 -2.13
C LEU A 298 5.76 -18.62 -1.73
N HIS A 299 5.71 -18.91 -0.43
CA HIS A 299 6.05 -20.22 0.13
C HIS A 299 4.81 -21.00 0.57
N ALA A 300 3.73 -20.31 0.93
CA ALA A 300 2.49 -20.89 1.42
C ALA A 300 1.29 -20.15 0.84
N GLU A 301 0.09 -20.71 1.05
CA GLU A 301 -1.16 -20.03 0.74
C GLU A 301 -1.30 -18.77 1.61
N VAL A 302 -1.64 -17.65 0.97
CA VAL A 302 -1.79 -16.37 1.64
C VAL A 302 -3.24 -16.18 2.10
N ARG A 303 -3.40 -15.83 3.37
CA ARG A 303 -4.67 -15.40 3.97
C ARG A 303 -4.51 -13.97 4.45
N ALA A 304 -4.60 -13.01 3.52
CA ALA A 304 -4.43 -11.59 3.80
C ALA A 304 -5.51 -11.01 4.74
N ASP A 305 -6.61 -11.74 4.96
CA ASP A 305 -7.65 -11.47 5.96
C ASP A 305 -7.23 -11.84 7.40
N ARG A 306 -6.06 -12.44 7.59
CA ARG A 306 -5.41 -12.74 8.86
C ARG A 306 -4.21 -11.84 9.05
N TRP A 307 -3.74 -11.73 10.29
CA TRP A 307 -2.53 -10.98 10.56
C TRP A 307 -1.31 -11.62 9.90
N MET A 308 -0.52 -10.80 9.22
CA MET A 308 0.75 -11.15 8.59
C MET A 308 1.82 -10.25 9.17
N LEU A 309 2.90 -10.83 9.69
CA LEU A 309 4.07 -10.11 10.18
C LEU A 309 5.05 -9.87 9.03
N TYR A 310 5.20 -8.64 8.64
CA TYR A 310 6.24 -8.20 7.69
C TYR A 310 7.47 -7.79 8.49
N HIS A 311 8.54 -8.56 8.35
CA HIS A 311 9.87 -8.26 8.89
C HIS A 311 10.71 -7.63 7.78
N HIS A 312 11.11 -6.38 7.95
CA HIS A 312 11.97 -5.66 7.02
C HIS A 312 13.34 -5.47 7.63
N GLN A 313 14.39 -5.88 6.94
CA GLN A 313 15.77 -5.62 7.31
C GLN A 313 16.49 -4.93 6.15
N SER A 314 16.86 -3.65 6.33
CA SER A 314 17.71 -2.97 5.35
C SER A 314 19.15 -3.46 5.54
N THR A 315 19.67 -4.14 4.53
CA THR A 315 21.03 -4.70 4.54
C THR A 315 22.06 -3.77 3.92
N TYR A 316 21.61 -2.75 3.19
CA TYR A 316 22.46 -1.73 2.58
C TYR A 316 21.73 -0.42 2.41
N ALA A 317 22.44 0.68 2.67
CA ALA A 317 22.05 2.04 2.28
C ALA A 317 23.33 2.81 1.89
N GLY A 318 23.39 3.32 0.66
CA GLY A 318 24.56 4.07 0.14
C GLY A 318 24.36 4.42 -1.33
N ASP A 319 25.11 5.40 -1.83
CA ASP A 319 25.09 5.86 -3.22
C ASP A 319 23.69 6.24 -3.75
N GLY A 320 22.81 6.68 -2.85
CA GLY A 320 21.42 7.03 -3.17
C GLY A 320 20.51 5.84 -3.43
N MET A 321 20.90 4.64 -2.99
CA MET A 321 20.15 3.40 -3.07
C MET A 321 20.03 2.72 -1.72
N THR A 322 18.99 1.91 -1.54
CA THR A 322 18.83 1.00 -0.42
C THR A 322 18.50 -0.40 -0.91
N HIS A 323 18.93 -1.41 -0.16
CA HIS A 323 18.52 -2.80 -0.34
C HIS A 323 17.95 -3.33 0.96
N ALA A 324 16.82 -4.02 0.88
CA ALA A 324 16.18 -4.66 2.02
C ALA A 324 15.88 -6.13 1.72
N GLU A 325 16.12 -6.99 2.71
CA GLU A 325 15.71 -8.41 2.75
C GLU A 325 14.56 -8.55 3.73
N CYS A 326 13.47 -9.10 3.26
CA CYS A 326 12.21 -9.09 4.00
C CYS A 326 11.57 -10.47 4.04
N ARG A 327 10.78 -10.72 5.09
CA ARG A 327 10.03 -11.97 5.27
C ARG A 327 8.62 -11.66 5.75
N VAL A 328 7.69 -12.53 5.39
CA VAL A 328 6.29 -12.43 5.85
C VAL A 328 5.93 -13.74 6.53
N HIS A 329 5.48 -13.66 7.78
CA HIS A 329 5.01 -14.80 8.56
C HIS A 329 3.53 -14.62 8.91
N ASP A 330 2.81 -15.71 9.13
CA ASP A 330 1.49 -15.65 9.75
C ASP A 330 1.57 -15.56 11.28
N GLU A 331 0.44 -15.47 11.97
CA GLU A 331 0.37 -15.43 13.43
C GLU A 331 0.87 -16.71 14.11
N ALA A 332 0.88 -17.84 13.39
CA ALA A 332 1.39 -19.11 13.88
C ALA A 332 2.90 -19.27 13.65
N GLY A 333 3.54 -18.31 13.00
CA GLY A 333 4.96 -18.29 12.68
C GLY A 333 5.33 -19.00 11.37
N ALA A 334 4.34 -19.44 10.56
CA ALA A 334 4.65 -20.04 9.28
C ALA A 334 5.13 -18.98 8.27
N LEU A 335 6.22 -19.25 7.57
CA LEU A 335 6.75 -18.37 6.53
C LEU A 335 5.86 -18.39 5.30
N LEU A 336 5.19 -17.27 5.03
CA LEU A 336 4.31 -17.08 3.87
C LEU A 336 5.07 -16.64 2.63
N ALA A 337 6.04 -15.73 2.81
CA ALA A 337 6.78 -15.15 1.70
C ALA A 337 8.15 -14.63 2.13
N SER A 338 9.08 -14.53 1.16
CA SER A 338 10.34 -13.80 1.27
C SER A 338 10.46 -12.85 0.09
N PHE A 339 10.98 -11.63 0.32
CA PHE A 339 11.15 -10.68 -0.77
C PHE A 339 12.35 -9.76 -0.53
N THR A 340 12.87 -9.19 -1.62
CA THR A 340 13.87 -8.11 -1.58
C THR A 340 13.33 -6.88 -2.26
N VAL A 341 13.80 -5.72 -1.80
CA VAL A 341 13.42 -4.41 -2.36
C VAL A 341 14.67 -3.60 -2.63
N GLU A 342 14.86 -3.19 -3.88
CA GLU A 342 15.79 -2.13 -4.25
C GLU A 342 15.02 -0.81 -4.37
N ALA A 343 15.49 0.20 -3.64
CA ALA A 343 14.84 1.51 -3.63
C ALA A 343 15.84 2.64 -3.76
N MET A 344 15.39 3.73 -4.38
CA MET A 344 16.12 4.99 -4.45
C MET A 344 15.78 5.86 -3.23
N VAL A 345 16.82 6.45 -2.62
CA VAL A 345 16.71 7.48 -1.59
C VAL A 345 17.72 8.57 -1.91
N ARG A 346 17.25 9.70 -2.43
CA ARG A 346 18.12 10.81 -2.88
C ARG A 346 17.57 12.15 -2.41
N PRO A 347 18.41 13.17 -2.23
CA PRO A 347 17.89 14.52 -2.04
C PRO A 347 17.12 14.97 -3.30
N PHE A 348 16.11 15.80 -3.13
CA PHE A 348 15.53 16.49 -4.28
C PHE A 348 16.57 17.37 -4.96
N PRO A 349 16.52 17.52 -6.29
CA PRO A 349 17.36 18.50 -6.99
C PRO A 349 17.14 19.89 -6.41
N GLN A 350 18.24 20.67 -6.27
CA GLN A 350 18.14 22.04 -5.79
C GLN A 350 17.18 22.85 -6.68
N GLY A 351 16.20 23.52 -6.06
CA GLY A 351 15.19 24.31 -6.76
C GLY A 351 13.94 23.54 -7.20
N ALA A 352 13.84 22.23 -6.94
CA ALA A 352 12.59 21.51 -7.11
C ALA A 352 11.58 21.98 -6.04
N ALA A 353 10.41 22.44 -6.46
CA ALA A 353 9.35 22.81 -5.53
C ALA A 353 8.92 21.57 -4.74
N THR A 354 9.00 21.66 -3.41
CA THR A 354 8.63 20.57 -2.49
C THR A 354 7.12 20.61 -2.19
N ASP A 355 6.29 20.67 -3.23
CA ASP A 355 4.82 20.65 -3.11
C ASP A 355 4.26 19.22 -2.90
N GLY A 356 5.12 18.27 -2.50
CA GLY A 356 4.76 16.87 -2.31
C GLY A 356 4.61 16.08 -3.62
N ARG A 357 4.98 16.67 -4.75
CA ARG A 357 4.99 16.00 -6.04
C ARG A 357 6.38 15.47 -6.35
N THR A 358 6.49 14.16 -6.46
CA THR A 358 7.68 13.54 -7.06
C THR A 358 7.67 13.89 -8.55
N SER A 359 8.49 14.83 -8.98
CA SER A 359 8.83 14.95 -10.40
C SER A 359 9.83 13.84 -10.71
N LEU A 360 9.40 12.82 -11.43
CA LEU A 360 10.24 11.81 -12.05
C LEU A 360 10.56 12.22 -13.46
#